data_26394884b9bd379c882cb683d7eb90e1
#
_entry.id   26394884b9bd379c882cb683d7eb90e1
#
_cell.length_a   1.000
_cell.length_b   1.000
_cell.length_c   1.000
_cell.angle_alpha   90.00
_cell.angle_beta   90.00
_cell.angle_gamma   90.00
#
_symmetry.space_group_name_H-M   'P 1'
#
loop_
_entity.id
_entity.type
_entity.pdbx_description
1 polymer ?
#
loop_
_entity_poly.entity_id
_entity_poly.type
_entity_poly.pdbx_seq_one_letter_code
_entity_poly.pdbx_strand_id
1 'polypeptide(L)'
;MDGYEIEKIDEGLWAIDDKMGCSMYLVEGKNKALLVDTGVQEGKILPMLKSLTDKPISLALTHAHIDHMYHADEFEEVYLHERDIKAWHGGVGLCMSLAQLCFTSSIRSTGSRSIFPLLTRLSLISVASR
;
A
#
# COMPACT_ATOMS: atom_id res chain seq x y z
N MET A 1 -6.66 18.42 -0.26
CA MET A 1 -5.35 17.99 -0.71
C MET A 1 -5.43 17.71 -2.19
N ASP A 2 -4.56 18.35 -2.91
CA ASP A 2 -4.75 18.42 -4.36
C ASP A 2 -4.59 17.03 -4.97
N GLY A 3 -5.72 16.48 -5.37
CA GLY A 3 -5.75 15.33 -6.25
C GLY A 3 -6.25 14.02 -5.68
N TYR A 4 -6.52 13.92 -4.40
CA TYR A 4 -7.11 12.74 -3.79
C TYR A 4 -8.49 13.05 -3.22
N GLU A 5 -9.44 12.14 -3.45
CA GLU A 5 -10.72 12.12 -2.75
C GLU A 5 -10.59 11.16 -1.56
N ILE A 6 -10.86 11.65 -0.35
CA ILE A 6 -10.64 10.88 0.88
C ILE A 6 -11.97 10.74 1.60
N GLU A 7 -12.43 9.52 1.78
CA GLU A 7 -13.63 9.20 2.53
C GLU A 7 -13.27 8.38 3.77
N LYS A 8 -13.68 8.83 4.95
CA LYS A 8 -13.58 8.03 6.17
C LYS A 8 -14.76 7.07 6.22
N ILE A 9 -14.52 5.79 5.98
CA ILE A 9 -15.55 4.74 5.96
C ILE A 9 -15.93 4.32 7.37
N ASP A 10 -14.94 4.15 8.26
CA ASP A 10 -15.12 3.75 9.65
C ASP A 10 -13.95 4.29 10.49
N GLU A 11 -13.98 4.05 11.80
CA GLU A 11 -12.85 4.41 12.66
C GLU A 11 -11.59 3.66 12.24
N GLY A 12 -10.54 4.43 11.89
CA GLY A 12 -9.30 3.87 11.40
C GLY A 12 -9.37 3.26 9.99
N LEU A 13 -10.39 3.56 9.20
CA LEU A 13 -10.53 3.08 7.83
C LEU A 13 -10.89 4.22 6.87
N TRP A 14 -10.04 4.46 5.89
CA TRP A 14 -10.25 5.44 4.82
C TRP A 14 -10.19 4.79 3.45
N ALA A 15 -11.12 5.16 2.58
CA ALA A 15 -10.98 5.00 1.13
C ALA A 15 -10.34 6.26 0.56
N ILE A 16 -9.42 6.08 -0.36
CA ILE A 16 -8.66 7.16 -0.98
C ILE A 16 -8.65 6.89 -2.48
N ASP A 17 -9.25 7.77 -3.24
CA ASP A 17 -9.29 7.69 -4.69
C ASP A 17 -8.39 8.76 -5.31
N ASP A 18 -7.61 8.38 -6.31
CA ASP A 18 -6.82 9.32 -7.10
C ASP A 18 -7.57 9.83 -8.33
N LYS A 19 -7.07 10.89 -8.96
CA LYS A 19 -7.67 11.46 -10.17
C LYS A 19 -7.61 10.54 -11.39
N MET A 20 -6.81 9.50 -11.32
CA MET A 20 -6.67 8.51 -12.40
C MET A 20 -7.68 7.37 -12.27
N GLY A 21 -8.51 7.37 -11.22
CA GLY A 21 -9.54 6.37 -10.97
C GLY A 21 -9.03 5.13 -10.24
N CYS A 22 -7.89 5.23 -9.56
CA CYS A 22 -7.37 4.15 -8.73
C CYS A 22 -7.79 4.34 -7.28
N SER A 23 -8.30 3.29 -6.66
CA SER A 23 -8.72 3.28 -5.26
C SER A 23 -7.68 2.58 -4.39
N MET A 24 -7.42 3.15 -3.23
CA MET A 24 -6.55 2.61 -2.20
C MET A 24 -7.22 2.72 -0.83
N TYR A 25 -6.79 1.91 0.12
CA TYR A 25 -7.38 1.87 1.45
C TYR A 25 -6.32 2.01 2.52
N LEU A 26 -6.50 2.96 3.44
CA LEU A 26 -5.67 3.09 4.63
C LEU A 26 -6.41 2.48 5.81
N VAL A 27 -5.78 1.50 6.45
CA VAL A 27 -6.31 0.80 7.64
C VAL A 27 -5.39 1.07 8.82
N GLU A 28 -5.91 1.74 9.82
CA GLU A 28 -5.16 2.03 11.04
C GLU A 28 -5.35 0.95 12.09
N GLY A 29 -4.27 0.25 12.43
CA GLY A 29 -4.22 -0.68 13.54
C GLY A 29 -3.77 -0.01 14.84
N LYS A 30 -3.56 -0.81 15.89
CA LYS A 30 -3.15 -0.29 17.20
C LYS A 30 -1.80 0.45 17.16
N ASN A 31 -0.80 -0.12 16.53
CA ASN A 31 0.59 0.39 16.54
C ASN A 31 1.10 0.80 15.16
N LYS A 32 0.47 0.33 14.10
CA LYS A 32 0.83 0.58 12.70
C LYS A 32 -0.41 0.83 11.87
N ALA A 33 -0.24 1.47 10.73
CA ALA A 33 -1.23 1.53 9.68
C ALA A 33 -0.78 0.70 8.47
N LEU A 34 -1.73 0.25 7.67
CA LEU A 34 -1.51 -0.46 6.42
C LEU A 34 -2.18 0.31 5.29
N LEU A 35 -1.41 0.67 4.29
CA LEU A 35 -1.95 1.11 3.01
C LEU A 35 -2.09 -0.08 2.08
N VAL A 36 -3.22 -0.22 1.43
CA VAL A 36 -3.47 -1.21 0.37
C VAL A 36 -3.47 -0.50 -0.96
N ASP A 37 -2.50 -0.81 -1.80
CA ASP A 37 -2.20 -0.17 -3.08
C ASP A 37 -1.84 1.33 -2.96
N THR A 38 -1.31 1.93 -4.01
CA THR A 38 -0.82 3.32 -3.96
C THR A 38 -1.43 4.26 -4.99
N GLY A 39 -2.20 3.72 -5.95
CA GLY A 39 -2.58 4.52 -7.11
C GLY A 39 -1.39 4.89 -8.00
N VAL A 40 -1.60 5.85 -8.90
CA VAL A 40 -0.62 6.27 -9.92
C VAL A 40 -0.53 7.78 -10.09
N GLN A 41 -1.18 8.55 -9.23
CA GLN A 41 -1.17 10.00 -9.31
C GLN A 41 0.24 10.56 -9.06
N GLU A 42 0.64 11.55 -9.84
CA GLU A 42 1.93 12.23 -9.67
C GLU A 42 2.07 12.91 -8.30
N GLY A 43 3.30 13.01 -7.82
CA GLY A 43 3.65 13.62 -6.54
C GLY A 43 4.06 12.59 -5.50
N LYS A 44 4.06 12.98 -4.23
CA LYS A 44 4.36 12.11 -3.10
C LYS A 44 3.09 11.79 -2.33
N ILE A 45 2.86 10.48 -2.04
CA ILE A 45 1.66 10.04 -1.32
C ILE A 45 1.83 10.12 0.20
N LEU A 46 3.03 9.90 0.72
CA LEU A 46 3.28 9.87 2.17
C LEU A 46 2.84 11.14 2.92
N PRO A 47 3.05 12.38 2.43
CA PRO A 47 2.58 13.56 3.14
C PRO A 47 1.07 13.59 3.36
N MET A 48 0.31 13.14 2.36
CA MET A 48 -1.15 13.02 2.46
C MET A 48 -1.53 11.96 3.50
N LEU A 49 -0.92 10.77 3.46
CA LEU A 49 -1.18 9.70 4.42
C LEU A 49 -0.82 10.10 5.86
N LYS A 50 0.28 10.85 6.04
CA LYS A 50 0.70 11.36 7.34
C LYS A 50 -0.25 12.41 7.94
N SER A 51 -1.11 13.01 7.13
CA SER A 51 -2.19 13.87 7.64
C SER A 51 -3.38 13.06 8.20
N LEU A 52 -3.49 11.79 7.86
CA LEU A 52 -4.57 10.90 8.31
C LEU A 52 -4.16 10.07 9.53
N THR A 53 -2.89 9.72 9.66
CA THR A 53 -2.39 8.91 10.79
C THR A 53 -0.94 9.27 11.16
N ASP A 54 -0.64 9.27 12.45
CA ASP A 54 0.72 9.45 12.98
C ASP A 54 1.52 8.13 13.02
N LYS A 55 0.85 7.00 12.78
CA LYS A 55 1.46 5.68 12.90
C LYS A 55 2.39 5.37 11.74
N PRO A 56 3.40 4.50 11.94
CA PRO A 56 4.19 3.95 10.85
C PRO A 56 3.28 3.23 9.85
N ILE A 57 3.49 3.48 8.55
CA ILE A 57 2.66 2.94 7.48
C ILE A 57 3.46 1.89 6.72
N SER A 58 2.91 0.67 6.65
CA SER A 58 3.38 -0.39 5.76
C SER A 58 2.49 -0.43 4.53
N LEU A 59 3.04 -0.84 3.39
CA LEU A 59 2.31 -0.99 2.13
C LEU A 59 2.02 -2.47 1.86
N ALA A 60 0.80 -2.78 1.48
CA ALA A 60 0.43 -4.07 0.90
C ALA A 60 -0.08 -3.87 -0.53
N LEU A 61 0.49 -4.58 -1.48
CA LEU A 61 0.08 -4.54 -2.86
C LEU A 61 -0.82 -5.73 -3.17
N THR A 62 -1.96 -5.47 -3.80
CA THR A 62 -2.86 -6.52 -4.29
C THR A 62 -2.21 -7.29 -5.42
N HIS A 63 -1.48 -6.60 -6.30
CA HIS A 63 -0.69 -7.17 -7.40
C HIS A 63 0.33 -6.15 -7.92
N ALA A 64 1.26 -6.59 -8.77
CA ALA A 64 2.38 -5.82 -9.25
C ALA A 64 2.09 -5.07 -10.56
N HIS A 65 0.98 -4.36 -10.66
CA HIS A 65 0.71 -3.42 -11.75
C HIS A 65 1.06 -2.00 -11.33
N ILE A 66 1.48 -1.16 -12.30
CA ILE A 66 1.99 0.18 -12.04
C ILE A 66 0.99 1.09 -11.33
N ASP A 67 -0.28 0.97 -11.66
CA ASP A 67 -1.39 1.72 -11.06
C ASP A 67 -1.70 1.34 -9.60
N HIS A 68 -1.09 0.26 -9.11
CA HIS A 68 -1.19 -0.19 -7.72
C HIS A 68 0.09 0.02 -6.92
N MET A 69 1.23 0.20 -7.57
CA MET A 69 2.55 0.19 -6.95
C MET A 69 3.42 1.42 -7.25
N TYR A 70 2.88 2.43 -7.91
CA TYR A 70 3.64 3.59 -8.40
C TYR A 70 4.46 4.30 -7.30
N HIS A 71 3.92 4.39 -6.08
CA HIS A 71 4.58 5.01 -4.93
C HIS A 71 5.22 4.00 -3.96
N ALA A 72 5.44 2.77 -4.39
CA ALA A 72 5.96 1.73 -3.50
C ALA A 72 7.36 2.04 -2.95
N ASP A 73 8.16 2.85 -3.67
CA ASP A 73 9.48 3.32 -3.25
C ASP A 73 9.47 4.30 -2.06
N GLU A 74 8.29 4.85 -1.70
CA GLU A 74 8.15 5.72 -0.53
C GLU A 74 8.05 4.94 0.79
N PHE A 75 7.86 3.62 0.76
CA PHE A 75 7.61 2.79 1.93
C PHE A 75 8.81 1.91 2.29
N GLU A 76 9.15 1.86 3.57
CA GLU A 76 10.23 1.01 4.09
C GLU A 76 9.82 -0.48 4.12
N GLU A 77 8.52 -0.75 4.27
CA GLU A 77 7.99 -2.10 4.40
C GLU A 77 6.86 -2.32 3.39
N VAL A 78 7.10 -3.22 2.44
CA VAL A 78 6.15 -3.54 1.36
C VAL A 78 5.89 -5.03 1.31
N TYR A 79 4.63 -5.39 1.26
CA TYR A 79 4.16 -6.78 1.16
C TYR A 79 3.59 -7.03 -0.24
N LEU A 80 4.09 -8.07 -0.87
CA LEU A 80 3.67 -8.49 -2.21
C LEU A 80 3.67 -10.03 -2.27
N HIS A 81 2.73 -10.61 -3.01
CA HIS A 81 2.68 -12.04 -3.21
C HIS A 81 3.89 -12.52 -4.04
N GLU A 82 4.47 -13.68 -3.70
CA GLU A 82 5.69 -14.20 -4.34
C GLU A 82 5.58 -14.36 -5.87
N ARG A 83 4.38 -14.69 -6.38
CA ARG A 83 4.14 -14.81 -7.83
C ARG A 83 4.28 -13.48 -8.54
N ASP A 84 3.85 -12.39 -7.91
CA ASP A 84 3.98 -11.04 -8.45
C ASP A 84 5.43 -10.54 -8.36
N ILE A 85 6.19 -10.94 -7.36
CA ILE A 85 7.62 -10.66 -7.29
C ILE A 85 8.35 -11.25 -8.49
N LYS A 86 8.02 -12.48 -8.90
CA LYS A 86 8.58 -13.11 -10.09
C LYS A 86 8.19 -12.42 -11.38
N ALA A 87 6.94 -12.00 -11.49
CA ALA A 87 6.46 -11.20 -12.63
C ALA A 87 7.16 -9.84 -12.70
N TRP A 88 7.40 -9.20 -11.57
CA TRP A 88 8.17 -7.98 -11.46
C TRP A 88 9.58 -8.11 -12.03
N HIS A 89 10.29 -9.17 -11.67
CA HIS A 89 11.65 -9.41 -12.18
C HIS A 89 11.70 -9.86 -13.65
N GLY A 90 10.58 -10.39 -14.18
CA GLY A 90 10.57 -11.07 -15.47
C GLY A 90 10.09 -10.30 -16.69
N GLY A 91 9.48 -9.11 -16.56
CA GLY A 91 8.88 -8.53 -17.75
C GLY A 91 8.38 -7.10 -17.70
N VAL A 92 8.14 -6.54 -16.54
CA VAL A 92 7.66 -5.16 -16.41
C VAL A 92 8.82 -4.16 -16.29
N GLY A 93 10.04 -4.67 -16.25
CA GLY A 93 11.27 -3.93 -15.97
C GLY A 93 11.71 -2.92 -17.02
N LEU A 94 11.03 -2.80 -18.16
CA LEU A 94 11.47 -1.86 -19.22
C LEU A 94 10.99 -0.42 -19.01
N CYS A 95 10.11 -0.16 -18.07
CA CYS A 95 9.56 1.18 -17.85
C CYS A 95 9.86 1.77 -16.47
N MET A 96 10.62 1.07 -15.63
CA MET A 96 10.88 1.49 -14.26
C MET A 96 12.26 2.14 -14.11
N SER A 97 12.33 3.30 -13.45
CA SER A 97 13.59 4.00 -13.20
C SER A 97 14.53 3.16 -12.32
N LEU A 98 15.85 3.42 -12.43
CA LEU A 98 16.90 2.80 -11.63
C LEU A 98 16.65 2.89 -10.10
N ALA A 99 15.89 3.89 -9.63
CA ALA A 99 15.50 4.03 -8.24
C ALA A 99 14.60 2.88 -7.77
N GLN A 100 13.80 2.29 -8.66
CA GLN A 100 12.94 1.16 -8.37
C GLN A 100 13.68 -0.17 -8.29
N LEU A 101 14.86 -0.27 -8.89
CA LEU A 101 15.74 -1.44 -8.76
C LEU A 101 16.35 -1.56 -7.36
N CYS A 102 16.58 -0.45 -6.66
CA CYS A 102 17.03 -0.46 -5.25
C CYS A 102 15.93 -0.87 -4.27
N PHE A 103 14.68 -0.85 -4.69
CA PHE A 103 13.52 -1.17 -3.89
C PHE A 103 13.35 -2.67 -3.60
N THR A 104 13.93 -3.53 -4.42
CA THR A 104 13.79 -5.00 -4.28
C THR A 104 14.30 -5.55 -2.93
N SER A 105 15.15 -4.81 -2.23
CA SER A 105 15.66 -5.20 -0.92
C SER A 105 14.66 -5.02 0.23
N SER A 106 13.63 -4.19 0.03
CA SER A 106 12.61 -3.88 1.04
C SER A 106 11.33 -4.69 0.89
N ILE A 107 11.18 -5.45 -0.22
CA ILE A 107 10.00 -6.27 -0.48
C ILE A 107 10.03 -7.51 0.42
N ARG A 108 9.01 -7.65 1.25
CA ARG A 108 8.78 -8.86 2.03
C ARG A 108 7.80 -9.77 1.30
N SER A 109 8.25 -10.95 0.91
CA SER A 109 7.37 -11.98 0.34
C SER A 109 6.36 -12.45 1.40
N THR A 110 5.09 -12.42 1.06
CA THR A 110 4.03 -12.98 1.92
C THR A 110 3.91 -14.50 1.78
N GLY A 111 4.75 -15.13 0.95
CA GLY A 111 4.68 -16.57 0.66
C GLY A 111 3.35 -16.97 0.03
N SER A 112 3.04 -18.27 0.08
CA SER A 112 1.76 -18.82 -0.42
C SER A 112 0.54 -18.43 0.42
N ARG A 113 0.74 -17.66 1.49
CA ARG A 113 -0.36 -17.22 2.36
C ARG A 113 -0.86 -15.86 1.88
N SER A 114 -2.16 -15.77 1.61
CA SER A 114 -2.81 -14.53 1.18
C SER A 114 -2.58 -13.39 2.19
N ILE A 115 -2.66 -12.16 1.71
CA ILE A 115 -2.63 -10.94 2.55
C ILE A 115 -3.83 -10.92 3.53
N PHE A 116 -4.85 -11.73 3.27
CA PHE A 116 -6.06 -11.85 4.09
C PHE A 116 -5.81 -12.06 5.59
N PRO A 117 -4.85 -12.87 6.07
CA PRO A 117 -4.59 -12.99 7.50
C PRO A 117 -4.06 -11.71 8.15
N LEU A 118 -3.36 -10.86 7.39
CA LEU A 118 -2.89 -9.55 7.88
C LEU A 118 -4.05 -8.57 8.02
N LEU A 119 -4.93 -8.53 7.02
CA LEU A 119 -6.15 -7.71 7.04
C LEU A 119 -7.11 -8.19 8.15
N THR A 120 -7.26 -9.51 8.32
CA THR A 120 -8.09 -10.09 9.38
C THR A 120 -7.52 -9.82 10.78
N ARG A 121 -6.21 -9.83 10.95
CA ARG A 121 -5.58 -9.43 12.22
C ARG A 121 -5.75 -7.95 12.54
N LEU A 122 -5.73 -7.10 11.53
CA LEU A 122 -5.97 -5.66 11.70
C LEU A 122 -7.45 -5.38 12.04
N SER A 123 -8.39 -6.08 11.40
CA SER A 123 -9.82 -5.96 11.70
C SER A 123 -10.20 -6.52 13.07
N LEU A 124 -9.59 -7.63 13.52
CA LEU A 124 -9.80 -8.19 14.85
C LEU A 124 -9.28 -7.27 15.97
N ILE A 125 -8.23 -6.50 15.69
CA ILE A 125 -7.71 -5.50 16.65
C ILE A 125 -8.66 -4.31 16.77
N SER A 126 -9.35 -3.94 15.69
CA SER A 126 -10.36 -2.86 15.70
C SER A 126 -11.66 -3.28 16.42
N VAL A 127 -12.08 -4.54 16.27
CA VAL A 127 -13.31 -5.06 16.89
C VAL A 127 -13.15 -5.39 18.38
N ALA A 128 -11.93 -5.71 18.82
CA ALA A 128 -11.65 -6.02 20.24
C ALA A 128 -11.53 -4.79 21.16
N SER A 129 -11.64 -3.57 20.63
CA SER A 129 -11.58 -2.31 21.38
C SER A 129 -12.93 -1.60 21.48
N ARG A 130 -14.02 -2.30 21.26
CA ARG A 130 -15.38 -1.82 21.52
C ARG A 130 -15.95 -2.41 22.79
#